data_2692420ecaf61c5a30c291a036c53a89
#
_entry.id   2692420ecaf61c5a30c291a036c53a89
#
_cell.length_a   1.000
_cell.length_b   1.000
_cell.length_c   1.000
_cell.angle_alpha   90.00
_cell.angle_beta   90.00
_cell.angle_gamma   90.00
#
_symmetry.space_group_name_H-M   'P 1'
#
loop_
_entity.id
_entity.type
_entity.pdbx_description
1 polymer ?
#
loop_
_entity_poly.entity_id
_entity_poly.type
_entity_poly.pdbx_seq_one_letter_code
_entity_poly.pdbx_strand_id
1 'polypeptide(L)'
;RDSITSFYEAVRLGQKKVTSTEEAQYSTSFPCAIALVHGDILPEHIADDALKDPEIQRLSSVLTISEDDHANLVFPGSRLARADITLKNGQVLSSTWFEPKWDASVPPTKKELTKKFRDYAIPVLGKTRTKEIYEAVFNLDRSDTQQLFRLISSPIQKPLANVS
;
A
#
# COMPACT_ATOMS: atom_id res chain seq x y z
N ARG A 1 13.44 19.59 13.68
CA ARG A 1 12.33 19.27 14.62
C ARG A 1 11.36 18.26 14.02
N ASP A 2 11.08 18.35 12.71
CA ASP A 2 10.06 17.50 12.06
C ASP A 2 10.50 16.04 11.86
N SER A 3 11.78 15.77 11.61
CA SER A 3 12.32 14.41 11.47
C SER A 3 12.23 13.61 12.76
N ILE A 4 12.57 14.21 13.90
CA ILE A 4 12.49 13.57 15.22
C ILE A 4 11.05 13.22 15.56
N THR A 5 10.10 14.13 15.32
CA THR A 5 8.68 13.89 15.59
C THR A 5 8.15 12.74 14.73
N SER A 6 8.48 12.70 13.45
CA SER A 6 8.04 11.63 12.54
C SER A 6 8.64 10.26 12.90
N PHE A 7 9.90 10.21 13.37
CA PHE A 7 10.52 8.98 13.85
C PHE A 7 9.81 8.42 15.08
N TYR A 8 9.60 9.24 16.12
CA TYR A 8 8.89 8.80 17.32
C TYR A 8 7.45 8.36 17.03
N GLU A 9 6.75 9.03 16.13
CA GLU A 9 5.43 8.61 15.66
C GLU A 9 5.50 7.25 14.94
N ALA A 10 6.45 7.04 14.04
CA ALA A 10 6.63 5.78 13.34
C ALA A 10 6.93 4.61 14.30
N VAL A 11 7.80 4.83 15.30
CA VAL A 11 8.08 3.84 16.34
C VAL A 11 6.84 3.55 17.18
N ARG A 12 6.14 4.57 17.64
CA ARG A 12 4.93 4.43 18.45
C ARG A 12 3.83 3.67 17.71
N LEU A 13 3.61 3.99 16.43
CA LEU A 13 2.62 3.31 15.60
C LEU A 13 3.05 1.88 15.24
N GLY A 14 4.35 1.65 15.04
CA GLY A 14 4.90 0.33 14.75
C GLY A 14 4.81 -0.66 15.92
N GLN A 15 4.82 -0.17 17.15
CA GLN A 15 4.71 -1.01 18.37
C GLN A 15 3.25 -1.31 18.77
N LYS A 16 2.29 -0.58 18.21
CA LYS A 16 0.87 -0.78 18.54
C LYS A 16 0.32 -1.98 17.77
N LYS A 17 -0.36 -2.88 18.49
CA LYS A 17 -1.12 -3.96 17.86
C LYS A 17 -2.21 -3.37 16.97
N VAL A 18 -2.20 -3.75 15.70
CA VAL A 18 -3.20 -3.33 14.72
C VAL A 18 -4.49 -4.12 14.93
N THR A 19 -5.60 -3.40 15.09
CA THR A 19 -6.93 -3.97 15.36
C THR A 19 -8.01 -3.47 14.40
N SER A 20 -7.70 -2.45 13.61
CA SER A 20 -8.61 -1.88 12.60
C SER A 20 -7.89 -1.60 11.29
N THR A 21 -8.65 -1.53 10.21
CA THR A 21 -8.16 -1.16 8.86
C THR A 21 -7.47 0.21 8.88
N GLU A 22 -8.00 1.16 9.64
CA GLU A 22 -7.39 2.48 9.79
C GLU A 22 -6.01 2.39 10.47
N GLU A 23 -5.90 1.68 11.58
CA GLU A 23 -4.61 1.46 12.26
C GLU A 23 -3.61 0.76 11.35
N ALA A 24 -4.05 -0.19 10.51
CA ALA A 24 -3.20 -0.87 9.53
C ALA A 24 -2.58 0.11 8.51
N GLN A 25 -3.34 1.08 8.06
CA GLN A 25 -2.87 2.08 7.09
C GLN A 25 -1.85 3.05 7.69
N TYR A 26 -1.96 3.37 8.97
CA TYR A 26 -1.04 4.29 9.67
C TYR A 26 0.15 3.58 10.33
N SER A 27 0.11 2.25 10.46
CA SER A 27 1.23 1.48 10.98
C SER A 27 2.39 1.44 9.99
N THR A 28 3.62 1.50 10.46
CA THR A 28 4.82 1.24 9.64
C THR A 28 5.13 -0.25 9.57
N SER A 29 5.00 -0.97 10.68
CA SER A 29 5.35 -2.38 10.76
C SER A 29 4.36 -3.30 10.06
N PHE A 30 3.06 -2.99 10.12
CA PHE A 30 2.02 -3.86 9.60
C PHE A 30 2.05 -3.99 8.06
N PRO A 31 2.14 -2.89 7.27
CA PRO A 31 2.35 -2.97 5.83
C PRO A 31 3.64 -3.68 5.42
N CYS A 32 4.72 -3.53 6.18
CA CYS A 32 5.96 -4.28 5.93
C CYS A 32 5.75 -5.79 6.11
N ALA A 33 5.02 -6.20 7.15
CA ALA A 33 4.68 -7.60 7.38
C ALA A 33 3.79 -8.15 6.25
N ILE A 34 2.78 -7.40 5.80
CA ILE A 34 1.95 -7.77 4.64
C ILE A 34 2.81 -7.98 3.40
N ALA A 35 3.71 -7.04 3.10
CA ALA A 35 4.58 -7.15 1.93
C ALA A 35 5.50 -8.38 1.98
N LEU A 36 5.97 -8.78 3.16
CA LEU A 36 6.77 -10.00 3.36
C LEU A 36 5.96 -11.28 3.12
N VAL A 37 4.68 -11.30 3.49
CA VAL A 37 3.82 -12.48 3.35
C VAL A 37 3.24 -12.60 1.94
N HIS A 38 2.77 -11.48 1.38
CA HIS A 38 2.01 -11.46 0.12
C HIS A 38 2.80 -10.93 -1.09
N GLY A 39 3.96 -10.29 -0.87
CA GLY A 39 4.74 -9.65 -1.94
C GLY A 39 4.18 -8.32 -2.44
N ASP A 40 2.97 -7.94 -2.04
CA ASP A 40 2.31 -6.67 -2.38
C ASP A 40 1.34 -6.27 -1.27
N ILE A 41 0.85 -5.01 -1.31
CA ILE A 41 -0.14 -4.50 -0.37
C ILE A 41 -1.37 -4.09 -1.16
N LEU A 42 -2.44 -4.87 -1.00
CA LEU A 42 -3.74 -4.65 -1.64
C LEU A 42 -4.82 -4.42 -0.59
N PRO A 43 -5.99 -3.85 -0.96
CA PRO A 43 -7.08 -3.58 -0.01
C PRO A 43 -7.54 -4.80 0.79
N GLU A 44 -7.56 -5.98 0.17
CA GLU A 44 -7.92 -7.24 0.82
C GLU A 44 -6.95 -7.64 1.94
N HIS A 45 -5.69 -7.22 1.88
CA HIS A 45 -4.68 -7.53 2.89
C HIS A 45 -4.82 -6.67 4.16
N ILE A 46 -5.62 -5.61 4.12
CA ILE A 46 -5.92 -4.73 5.26
C ILE A 46 -7.40 -4.73 5.64
N ALA A 47 -8.20 -5.60 5.03
CA ALA A 47 -9.60 -5.81 5.42
C ALA A 47 -9.70 -6.53 6.77
N ASP A 48 -10.84 -6.38 7.46
CA ASP A 48 -11.03 -6.78 8.85
C ASP A 48 -10.58 -8.21 9.19
N ASP A 49 -10.83 -9.18 8.30
CA ASP A 49 -10.43 -10.57 8.53
C ASP A 49 -8.92 -10.79 8.30
N ALA A 50 -8.32 -10.08 7.35
CA ALA A 50 -6.89 -10.14 7.07
C ALA A 50 -6.04 -9.57 8.22
N LEU A 51 -6.60 -8.63 9.02
CA LEU A 51 -5.93 -8.10 10.20
C LEU A 51 -5.66 -9.18 11.27
N LYS A 52 -6.36 -10.30 11.22
CA LYS A 52 -6.24 -11.41 12.19
C LYS A 52 -5.19 -12.45 11.77
N ASP A 53 -4.56 -12.29 10.60
CA ASP A 53 -3.55 -13.24 10.14
C ASP A 53 -2.42 -13.36 11.17
N PRO A 54 -2.17 -14.58 11.73
CA PRO A 54 -1.22 -14.75 12.82
C PRO A 54 0.23 -14.50 12.38
N GLU A 55 0.57 -14.76 11.12
CA GLU A 55 1.92 -14.55 10.63
C GLU A 55 2.19 -13.06 10.39
N ILE A 56 1.23 -12.32 9.85
CA ILE A 56 1.33 -10.86 9.71
C ILE A 56 1.44 -10.20 11.08
N GLN A 57 0.60 -10.61 12.04
CA GLN A 57 0.66 -10.09 13.42
C GLN A 57 2.01 -10.40 14.08
N ARG A 58 2.53 -11.62 13.91
CA ARG A 58 3.83 -12.03 14.44
C ARG A 58 4.96 -11.20 13.84
N LEU A 59 5.02 -11.06 12.51
CA LEU A 59 6.06 -10.30 11.82
C LEU A 59 6.00 -8.82 12.19
N SER A 60 4.80 -8.24 12.21
CA SER A 60 4.60 -6.85 12.63
C SER A 60 5.08 -6.59 14.07
N SER A 61 4.88 -7.55 14.98
CA SER A 61 5.26 -7.41 16.39
C SER A 61 6.77 -7.47 16.66
N VAL A 62 7.53 -8.12 15.78
CA VAL A 62 8.99 -8.26 15.93
C VAL A 62 9.78 -7.25 15.09
N LEU A 63 9.11 -6.48 14.23
CA LEU A 63 9.75 -5.45 13.43
C LEU A 63 10.17 -4.29 14.33
N THR A 64 11.43 -3.88 14.21
CA THR A 64 11.97 -2.69 14.88
C THR A 64 12.28 -1.60 13.88
N ILE A 65 12.13 -0.36 14.27
CA ILE A 65 12.43 0.82 13.45
C ILE A 65 13.55 1.58 14.15
N SER A 66 14.60 1.90 13.42
CA SER A 66 15.75 2.68 13.90
C SER A 66 16.05 3.83 12.96
N GLU A 67 16.63 4.88 13.51
CA GLU A 67 17.20 5.96 12.70
C GLU A 67 18.50 5.51 12.04
N ASP A 68 18.85 6.18 10.94
CA ASP A 68 20.11 6.01 10.25
C ASP A 68 20.68 7.39 9.90
N ASP A 69 21.94 7.63 10.26
CA ASP A 69 22.61 8.92 10.09
C ASP A 69 22.67 9.37 8.63
N HIS A 70 22.86 8.43 7.69
CA HIS A 70 22.87 8.74 6.26
C HIS A 70 21.47 9.17 5.77
N ALA A 71 20.44 8.45 6.19
CA ALA A 71 19.06 8.82 5.84
C ALA A 71 18.66 10.17 6.43
N ASN A 72 19.07 10.45 7.66
CA ASN A 72 18.83 11.74 8.32
C ASN A 72 19.57 12.90 7.64
N LEU A 73 20.81 12.68 7.16
CA LEU A 73 21.61 13.71 6.50
C LEU A 73 20.95 14.22 5.21
N VAL A 74 20.32 13.35 4.44
CA VAL A 74 19.70 13.71 3.15
C VAL A 74 18.24 14.16 3.25
N PHE A 75 17.59 13.96 4.41
CA PHE A 75 16.24 14.44 4.66
C PHE A 75 16.23 15.97 4.82
N PRO A 76 15.24 16.72 4.32
CA PRO A 76 14.02 16.27 3.62
C PRO A 76 14.15 16.17 2.09
N GLY A 77 15.33 16.39 1.54
CA GLY A 77 15.57 16.34 0.09
C GLY A 77 15.33 14.95 -0.50
N SER A 78 15.75 13.91 0.23
CA SER A 78 15.44 12.50 -0.04
C SER A 78 14.86 11.84 1.20
N ARG A 79 14.01 10.85 0.99
CA ARG A 79 13.43 10.00 2.05
C ARG A 79 13.90 8.58 1.85
N LEU A 80 14.98 8.24 2.50
CA LEU A 80 15.59 6.91 2.36
C LEU A 80 15.07 5.93 3.40
N ALA A 81 14.87 4.69 2.96
CA ALA A 81 14.63 3.56 3.85
C ALA A 81 15.39 2.34 3.37
N ARG A 82 15.78 1.47 4.30
CA ARG A 82 16.27 0.13 4.02
C ARG A 82 15.70 -0.85 5.04
N ALA A 83 15.75 -2.13 4.73
CA ALA A 83 15.32 -3.19 5.62
C ALA A 83 16.39 -4.28 5.73
N ASP A 84 16.59 -4.77 6.96
CA ASP A 84 17.40 -5.93 7.27
C ASP A 84 16.47 -7.02 7.81
N ILE A 85 16.56 -8.23 7.27
CA ILE A 85 15.76 -9.39 7.68
C ILE A 85 16.68 -10.48 8.19
N THR A 86 16.57 -10.81 9.47
CA THR A 86 17.29 -11.92 10.07
C THR A 86 16.48 -13.21 9.93
N LEU A 87 17.02 -14.16 9.20
CA LEU A 87 16.41 -15.48 9.01
C LEU A 87 16.62 -16.37 10.24
N LYS A 88 15.84 -17.46 10.35
CA LYS A 88 15.94 -18.42 11.46
C LYS A 88 17.31 -19.08 11.61
N ASN A 89 18.08 -19.17 10.52
CA ASN A 89 19.45 -19.71 10.53
C ASN A 89 20.51 -18.68 10.91
N GLY A 90 20.10 -17.45 11.28
CA GLY A 90 21.00 -16.34 11.66
C GLY A 90 21.53 -15.53 10.47
N GLN A 91 21.23 -15.90 9.24
CA GLN A 91 21.62 -15.11 8.06
C GLN A 91 20.83 -13.80 8.02
N VAL A 92 21.51 -12.69 7.73
CA VAL A 92 20.90 -11.39 7.52
C VAL A 92 20.81 -11.09 6.02
N LEU A 93 19.63 -10.76 5.56
CA LEU A 93 19.35 -10.26 4.22
C LEU A 93 19.12 -8.75 4.31
N SER A 94 19.97 -7.98 3.63
CA SER A 94 19.90 -6.52 3.63
C SER A 94 19.44 -6.01 2.29
N SER A 95 18.47 -5.07 2.28
CA SER A 95 18.11 -4.36 1.07
C SER A 95 19.11 -3.26 0.74
N THR A 96 19.07 -2.75 -0.49
CA THR A 96 19.66 -1.45 -0.82
C THR A 96 18.82 -0.31 -0.21
N TRP A 97 19.30 0.90 -0.30
CA TRP A 97 18.50 2.08 -0.02
C TRP A 97 17.40 2.26 -1.06
N PHE A 98 16.20 2.59 -0.60
CA PHE A 98 15.04 2.90 -1.43
C PHE A 98 14.49 4.28 -1.10
N GLU A 99 14.06 4.97 -2.12
CA GLU A 99 13.20 6.14 -2.04
C GLU A 99 11.74 5.75 -2.28
N PRO A 100 10.75 6.50 -1.74
CA PRO A 100 9.35 6.29 -2.05
C PRO A 100 9.12 6.39 -3.56
N LYS A 101 8.46 5.38 -4.12
CA LYS A 101 8.00 5.46 -5.50
C LYS A 101 6.91 6.51 -5.64
N TRP A 102 6.87 7.16 -6.82
CA TRP A 102 5.82 8.10 -7.20
C TRP A 102 5.84 9.41 -6.41
N ASP A 103 7.00 9.79 -5.91
CA ASP A 103 7.23 11.15 -5.45
C ASP A 103 7.32 12.10 -6.67
N ALA A 104 7.19 13.41 -6.43
CA ALA A 104 7.17 14.42 -7.50
C ALA A 104 8.38 14.35 -8.44
N SER A 105 9.55 13.97 -7.92
CA SER A 105 10.78 13.77 -8.69
C SER A 105 10.79 12.52 -9.57
N VAL A 106 9.98 11.51 -9.22
CA VAL A 106 9.88 10.22 -9.94
C VAL A 106 8.40 9.84 -10.10
N PRO A 107 7.66 10.55 -10.97
CA PRO A 107 6.23 10.32 -11.14
C PRO A 107 5.96 8.94 -11.75
N PRO A 108 4.80 8.35 -11.44
CA PRO A 108 4.43 7.06 -11.99
C PRO A 108 4.26 7.10 -13.50
N THR A 109 4.65 6.03 -14.16
CA THR A 109 4.35 5.82 -15.57
C THR A 109 2.86 5.51 -15.77
N LYS A 110 2.34 5.75 -16.99
CA LYS A 110 0.98 5.37 -17.38
C LYS A 110 0.71 3.88 -17.11
N LYS A 111 1.70 3.01 -17.35
CA LYS A 111 1.58 1.56 -17.13
C LYS A 111 1.38 1.23 -15.63
N GLU A 112 2.12 1.88 -14.76
CA GLU A 112 2.01 1.68 -13.31
C GLU A 112 0.67 2.18 -12.78
N LEU A 113 0.23 3.37 -13.20
CA LEU A 113 -1.10 3.89 -12.84
C LEU A 113 -2.22 2.99 -13.33
N THR A 114 -2.12 2.49 -14.58
CA THR A 114 -3.10 1.57 -15.14
C THR A 114 -3.14 0.25 -14.37
N LYS A 115 -1.97 -0.29 -14.01
CA LYS A 115 -1.89 -1.50 -13.19
C LYS A 115 -2.57 -1.28 -11.84
N LYS A 116 -2.17 -0.22 -11.11
CA LYS A 116 -2.77 0.11 -9.82
C LYS A 116 -4.28 0.26 -9.91
N PHE A 117 -4.78 1.03 -10.87
CA PHE A 117 -6.21 1.19 -11.05
C PHE A 117 -6.93 -0.15 -11.25
N ARG A 118 -6.37 -1.04 -12.09
CA ARG A 118 -6.96 -2.37 -12.33
C ARG A 118 -6.95 -3.26 -11.10
N ASP A 119 -5.85 -3.30 -10.39
CA ASP A 119 -5.69 -4.13 -9.19
C ASP A 119 -6.72 -3.75 -8.11
N TYR A 120 -7.05 -2.47 -7.98
CA TYR A 120 -8.00 -1.97 -6.99
C TYR A 120 -9.46 -1.98 -7.48
N ALA A 121 -9.68 -1.73 -8.77
CA ALA A 121 -11.03 -1.58 -9.30
C ALA A 121 -11.67 -2.92 -9.72
N ILE A 122 -10.90 -3.85 -10.28
CA ILE A 122 -11.44 -5.13 -10.78
C ILE A 122 -12.13 -5.95 -9.69
N PRO A 123 -11.58 -6.11 -8.48
CA PRO A 123 -12.25 -6.87 -7.41
C PRO A 123 -13.61 -6.29 -7.01
N VAL A 124 -13.77 -4.97 -7.14
CA VAL A 124 -15.00 -4.27 -6.72
C VAL A 124 -15.99 -4.10 -7.86
N LEU A 125 -15.50 -3.70 -9.04
CA LEU A 125 -16.35 -3.29 -10.18
C LEU A 125 -16.47 -4.37 -11.26
N GLY A 126 -15.64 -5.38 -11.23
CA GLY A 126 -15.48 -6.35 -12.32
C GLY A 126 -14.70 -5.80 -13.51
N LYS A 127 -14.24 -6.71 -14.37
CA LYS A 127 -13.32 -6.38 -15.49
C LYS A 127 -13.94 -5.42 -16.50
N THR A 128 -15.22 -5.61 -16.85
CA THR A 128 -15.91 -4.83 -17.89
C THR A 128 -16.04 -3.38 -17.47
N ARG A 129 -16.64 -3.11 -16.31
CA ARG A 129 -16.86 -1.76 -15.80
C ARG A 129 -15.53 -1.03 -15.52
N THR A 130 -14.54 -1.75 -14.99
CA THR A 130 -13.18 -1.19 -14.81
C THR A 130 -12.59 -0.72 -16.13
N LYS A 131 -12.74 -1.51 -17.21
CA LYS A 131 -12.28 -1.13 -18.55
C LYS A 131 -13.02 0.10 -19.07
N GLU A 132 -14.34 0.12 -18.96
CA GLU A 132 -15.18 1.23 -19.42
C GLU A 132 -14.84 2.54 -18.71
N ILE A 133 -14.66 2.52 -17.39
CA ILE A 133 -14.23 3.69 -16.61
C ILE A 133 -12.83 4.15 -17.05
N TYR A 134 -11.88 3.21 -17.21
CA TYR A 134 -10.54 3.53 -17.68
C TYR A 134 -10.59 4.24 -19.05
N GLU A 135 -11.36 3.70 -20.01
CA GLU A 135 -11.48 4.27 -21.36
C GLU A 135 -12.17 5.64 -21.32
N ALA A 136 -13.20 5.81 -20.51
CA ALA A 136 -13.90 7.08 -20.34
C ALA A 136 -12.97 8.18 -19.77
N VAL A 137 -12.13 7.84 -18.78
CA VAL A 137 -11.16 8.78 -18.18
C VAL A 137 -10.07 9.17 -19.20
N PHE A 138 -9.51 8.20 -19.93
CA PHE A 138 -8.45 8.48 -20.91
C PHE A 138 -8.91 9.19 -22.17
N ASN A 139 -10.20 9.20 -22.46
CA ASN A 139 -10.80 9.90 -23.59
C ASN A 139 -11.63 11.12 -23.15
N LEU A 140 -11.43 11.61 -21.93
CA LEU A 140 -12.27 12.67 -21.35
C LEU A 140 -12.20 13.99 -22.12
N ASP A 141 -11.08 14.24 -22.81
CA ASP A 141 -10.89 15.38 -23.71
C ASP A 141 -11.72 15.30 -25.00
N ARG A 142 -12.24 14.13 -25.33
CA ARG A 142 -12.98 13.83 -26.58
C ARG A 142 -14.36 13.23 -26.37
N SER A 143 -14.72 12.92 -25.13
CA SER A 143 -15.96 12.25 -24.78
C SER A 143 -16.83 13.09 -23.85
N ASP A 144 -18.15 12.77 -23.84
CA ASP A 144 -19.07 13.38 -22.92
C ASP A 144 -18.80 12.93 -21.46
N THR A 145 -18.58 13.89 -20.57
CA THR A 145 -18.41 13.65 -19.12
C THR A 145 -19.58 12.92 -18.50
N GLN A 146 -20.81 13.04 -19.08
CA GLN A 146 -21.99 12.33 -18.59
C GLN A 146 -21.81 10.81 -18.62
N GLN A 147 -21.09 10.29 -19.61
CA GLN A 147 -20.80 8.85 -19.67
C GLN A 147 -19.97 8.40 -18.47
N LEU A 148 -18.92 9.14 -18.11
CA LEU A 148 -18.13 8.85 -16.93
C LEU A 148 -18.97 8.90 -15.65
N PHE A 149 -19.79 9.95 -15.49
CA PHE A 149 -20.67 10.08 -14.33
C PHE A 149 -21.65 8.89 -14.21
N ARG A 150 -22.27 8.45 -15.31
CA ARG A 150 -23.13 7.25 -15.29
C ARG A 150 -22.35 6.01 -14.85
N LEU A 151 -21.13 5.82 -15.35
CA LEU A 151 -20.30 4.67 -15.01
C LEU A 151 -19.92 4.66 -13.51
N ILE A 152 -19.54 5.79 -12.93
CA ILE A 152 -19.13 5.85 -11.52
C ILE A 152 -20.31 5.87 -10.54
N SER A 153 -21.48 6.41 -10.93
CA SER A 153 -22.67 6.50 -10.06
C SER A 153 -23.59 5.28 -10.13
N SER A 154 -23.42 4.39 -11.10
CA SER A 154 -24.23 3.17 -11.19
C SER A 154 -23.99 2.26 -9.98
N PRO A 155 -25.01 1.59 -9.44
CA PRO A 155 -24.84 0.66 -8.32
C PRO A 155 -23.80 -0.43 -8.62
N ILE A 156 -23.03 -0.78 -7.61
CA ILE A 156 -22.10 -1.92 -7.69
C ILE A 156 -22.92 -3.19 -7.57
N GLN A 157 -22.98 -3.98 -8.63
CA GLN A 157 -23.54 -5.32 -8.55
C GLN A 157 -22.57 -6.16 -7.73
N LYS A 158 -22.93 -6.47 -6.48
CA LYS A 158 -22.16 -7.47 -5.70
C LYS A 158 -22.10 -8.75 -6.54
N PRO A 159 -20.92 -9.37 -6.72
CA PRO A 159 -20.87 -10.71 -7.26
C PRO A 159 -21.82 -11.57 -6.43
N LEU A 160 -22.72 -12.31 -7.08
CA LEU A 160 -23.52 -13.31 -6.40
C LEU A 160 -22.52 -14.20 -5.67
N ALA A 161 -22.57 -14.23 -4.34
CA ALA A 161 -21.81 -15.19 -3.56
C ALA A 161 -22.14 -16.56 -4.16
N ASN A 162 -21.12 -17.26 -4.66
CA ASN A 162 -21.30 -18.64 -5.13
C ASN A 162 -21.90 -19.41 -3.97
N VAL A 163 -23.19 -19.71 -4.07
CA VAL A 163 -23.86 -20.68 -3.21
C VAL A 163 -23.33 -22.02 -3.66
N SER A 164 -22.31 -22.51 -2.97
CA SER A 164 -21.82 -23.89 -3.05
C SER A 164 -22.44 -24.73 -1.98
#